data_90b829fb08c5901e262e6a784509de15
#
_entry.id   90b829fb08c5901e262e6a784509de15
#
_cell.length_a   1.000
_cell.length_b   1.000
_cell.length_c   1.000
_cell.angle_alpha   90.00
_cell.angle_beta   90.00
_cell.angle_gamma   90.00
#
_symmetry.space_group_name_H-M   'P 1'
#
loop_
_entity.id
_entity.type
_entity.pdbx_description
1 polymer ?
#
loop_
_entity_poly.entity_id
_entity_poly.type
_entity_poly.pdbx_seq_one_letter_code
_entity_poly.pdbx_strand_id
1 'polypeptide(L)'
;MLVLIVFLAGCSSNETTSKKSSKDDEKKQTSNDGTVLRFATWDAGKNLKIQQQIAKKFEEKNPGVKVQVEAYGDGFDQKLAASFGAKNPPDVMYMWNFPAYYKSLEPLDELAKKDPDVKLDDFYQGLFNYSSIDGKLYGMPAGFTTRVIYYNKKLFDKANIPYPKDGWTWDEFVDTAKKLTDASNKQYGFALRPEPDTYDLQGFIWSNGSSFVSEDGKQIKGHMNSPETIEVMKSFQSMLKDKTAVLVGGKNQQSGDDIFKAGKLAMWESGIWPLEGFKDAKIDFGTVEPPAFKGKPVKGLVGTSAVSIAKDAKHKELAWEFVKFYSSPEAIKMRTSDLPVRISVVKELKKEEDANVKPFYTMLERSTNTPAFLLNPKWDEVNRNLSAAINAIMLGQDPEQLLNKSVQDSEKYMDK
;
A
#
# COMPACT_ATOMS: atom_id res chain seq x y z
N MET A 1 40.96 -36.46 -32.60
CA MET A 1 42.10 -35.77 -33.24
C MET A 1 42.41 -34.54 -32.42
N LEU A 2 43.53 -34.61 -31.75
CA LEU A 2 44.07 -33.68 -30.78
C LEU A 2 44.75 -32.52 -31.49
N VAL A 3 44.57 -31.27 -31.08
CA VAL A 3 45.66 -30.27 -31.15
C VAL A 3 45.54 -29.31 -30.00
N LEU A 4 46.51 -29.41 -29.14
CA LEU A 4 46.91 -28.56 -28.03
C LEU A 4 47.91 -27.51 -28.56
N ILE A 5 47.78 -26.25 -28.27
CA ILE A 5 48.88 -25.28 -28.37
C ILE A 5 48.92 -24.41 -27.11
N VAL A 6 50.00 -24.54 -26.39
CA VAL A 6 50.53 -23.74 -25.29
C VAL A 6 51.62 -22.82 -25.82
N PHE A 7 51.73 -21.57 -25.36
CA PHE A 7 53.00 -20.81 -25.24
C PHE A 7 52.70 -19.53 -24.47
N LEU A 8 53.17 -19.34 -23.30
CA LEU A 8 54.44 -18.96 -22.64
C LEU A 8 54.70 -17.45 -22.54
N ALA A 9 54.78 -17.11 -21.34
CA ALA A 9 55.39 -16.09 -20.51
C ALA A 9 56.40 -15.06 -21.15
N GLY A 10 56.40 -13.87 -20.57
CA GLY A 10 57.45 -12.87 -20.66
C GLY A 10 57.39 -11.91 -19.48
N CYS A 11 58.25 -12.13 -18.48
CA CYS A 11 58.58 -11.20 -17.44
C CYS A 11 59.63 -10.17 -17.94
N SER A 12 59.53 -8.94 -17.53
CA SER A 12 60.73 -8.08 -17.37
C SER A 12 60.49 -7.05 -16.24
N SER A 13 61.43 -7.06 -15.32
CA SER A 13 61.64 -6.22 -14.19
C SER A 13 62.46 -4.96 -14.55
N ASN A 14 62.29 -3.89 -13.77
CA ASN A 14 63.29 -2.99 -13.13
C ASN A 14 62.73 -1.56 -13.01
N GLU A 15 62.96 -0.77 -12.07
CA GLU A 15 63.65 -0.57 -10.79
C GLU A 15 63.33 0.85 -10.36
N THR A 16 63.08 1.00 -9.10
CA THR A 16 63.28 2.02 -8.10
C THR A 16 63.79 3.41 -8.52
N THR A 17 63.08 4.48 -8.07
CA THR A 17 63.70 5.59 -7.31
C THR A 17 62.66 6.32 -6.42
N SER A 18 63.05 6.45 -5.16
CA SER A 18 62.38 7.19 -4.10
C SER A 18 62.58 8.71 -4.21
N LYS A 19 61.54 9.51 -3.87
CA LYS A 19 61.73 10.75 -3.07
C LYS A 19 60.45 11.27 -2.42
N LYS A 20 60.55 11.42 -1.14
CA LYS A 20 59.87 12.17 -0.07
C LYS A 20 58.81 13.23 -0.40
N SER A 21 57.66 13.06 0.32
CA SER A 21 56.96 13.96 1.23
C SER A 21 56.42 15.31 0.70
N SER A 22 55.09 15.39 0.70
CA SER A 22 54.36 16.49 1.33
C SER A 22 52.97 15.98 1.75
N LYS A 23 52.60 16.29 2.99
CA LYS A 23 51.25 16.07 3.54
C LYS A 23 50.33 17.08 2.88
N ASP A 24 49.32 16.63 2.22
CA ASP A 24 48.12 17.40 1.92
C ASP A 24 46.89 16.52 2.26
N ASP A 25 45.92 17.14 2.91
CA ASP A 25 44.70 16.57 3.37
C ASP A 25 43.90 15.99 2.20
N GLU A 26 43.99 14.68 1.97
CA GLU A 26 43.08 13.96 1.08
C GLU A 26 41.73 13.80 1.77
N LYS A 27 40.77 14.67 1.42
CA LYS A 27 39.36 14.32 1.44
C LYS A 27 39.24 13.05 0.61
N LYS A 28 38.93 11.93 1.29
CA LYS A 28 38.59 10.65 0.68
C LYS A 28 37.34 10.84 -0.15
N GLN A 29 37.50 11.27 -1.38
CA GLN A 29 36.51 11.15 -2.43
C GLN A 29 36.58 9.69 -2.89
N THR A 30 35.74 8.81 -2.26
CA THR A 30 35.54 7.45 -2.76
C THR A 30 34.89 7.57 -4.13
N SER A 31 35.67 7.34 -5.20
CA SER A 31 35.15 7.18 -6.55
C SER A 31 34.22 5.95 -6.56
N ASN A 32 32.91 6.18 -6.56
CA ASN A 32 31.87 5.16 -6.74
C ASN A 32 31.79 4.70 -8.21
N ASP A 33 32.92 4.52 -8.87
CA ASP A 33 32.93 4.18 -10.27
C ASP A 33 32.40 2.73 -10.45
N GLY A 34 31.13 2.62 -10.94
CA GLY A 34 30.51 1.36 -11.27
C GLY A 34 29.67 0.68 -10.15
N THR A 35 29.31 1.38 -9.06
CA THR A 35 28.44 0.79 -8.03
C THR A 35 27.01 0.66 -8.51
N VAL A 36 26.45 -0.58 -8.45
CA VAL A 36 25.06 -0.87 -8.80
C VAL A 36 24.25 -1.05 -7.53
N LEU A 37 23.19 -0.25 -7.37
CA LEU A 37 22.17 -0.38 -6.34
C LEU A 37 20.92 -1.04 -6.95
N ARG A 38 20.47 -2.14 -6.40
CA ARG A 38 19.26 -2.86 -6.85
C ARG A 38 18.04 -2.34 -6.10
N PHE A 39 17.03 -1.90 -6.83
CA PHE A 39 15.80 -1.36 -6.28
C PHE A 39 14.57 -2.12 -6.79
N ALA A 40 13.88 -2.84 -5.91
CA ALA A 40 12.65 -3.58 -6.26
C ALA A 40 11.38 -2.76 -6.03
N THR A 41 10.44 -2.89 -6.96
CA THR A 41 9.11 -2.28 -6.88
C THR A 41 8.05 -3.21 -7.47
N TRP A 42 6.79 -3.08 -6.99
CA TRP A 42 5.63 -3.74 -7.62
C TRP A 42 5.07 -2.95 -8.81
N ASP A 43 5.52 -1.73 -9.02
CA ASP A 43 4.97 -0.86 -10.05
C ASP A 43 5.12 -1.42 -11.46
N ALA A 44 4.13 -1.12 -12.30
CA ALA A 44 4.07 -1.46 -13.72
C ALA A 44 3.64 -0.25 -14.55
N GLY A 45 3.76 -0.34 -15.86
CA GLY A 45 3.25 0.66 -16.81
C GLY A 45 3.75 2.09 -16.54
N LYS A 46 2.83 3.05 -16.34
CA LYS A 46 3.12 4.46 -16.09
C LYS A 46 3.89 4.66 -14.78
N ASN A 47 3.50 3.95 -13.72
CA ASN A 47 4.14 4.06 -12.41
C ASN A 47 5.58 3.53 -12.42
N LEU A 48 5.85 2.44 -13.14
CA LEU A 48 7.22 1.95 -13.31
C LEU A 48 8.12 2.98 -14.00
N LYS A 49 7.59 3.71 -14.99
CA LYS A 49 8.36 4.81 -15.62
C LYS A 49 8.71 5.90 -14.63
N ILE A 50 7.82 6.21 -13.68
CA ILE A 50 8.10 7.16 -12.60
C ILE A 50 9.22 6.62 -11.70
N GLN A 51 9.20 5.35 -11.31
CA GLN A 51 10.28 4.73 -10.53
C GLN A 51 11.63 4.82 -11.25
N GLN A 52 11.64 4.56 -12.56
CA GLN A 52 12.86 4.71 -13.38
C GLN A 52 13.35 6.16 -13.46
N GLN A 53 12.44 7.14 -13.51
CA GLN A 53 12.81 8.55 -13.49
C GLN A 53 13.39 8.98 -12.13
N ILE A 54 12.83 8.49 -11.02
CA ILE A 54 13.36 8.73 -9.67
C ILE A 54 14.77 8.14 -9.56
N ALA A 55 14.95 6.89 -10.02
CA ALA A 55 16.26 6.24 -10.06
C ALA A 55 17.28 7.07 -10.86
N LYS A 56 16.90 7.51 -12.06
CA LYS A 56 17.74 8.36 -12.91
C LYS A 56 18.12 9.69 -12.24
N LYS A 57 17.18 10.33 -11.56
CA LYS A 57 17.46 11.56 -10.82
C LYS A 57 18.44 11.36 -9.67
N PHE A 58 18.38 10.21 -9.02
CA PHE A 58 19.35 9.84 -7.99
C PHE A 58 20.75 9.61 -8.61
N GLU A 59 20.84 8.91 -9.75
CA GLU A 59 22.09 8.70 -10.49
C GLU A 59 22.75 10.05 -10.89
N GLU A 60 21.95 11.01 -11.37
CA GLU A 60 22.43 12.36 -11.74
C GLU A 60 23.08 13.10 -10.57
N LYS A 61 22.60 12.84 -9.34
CA LYS A 61 23.15 13.45 -8.10
C LYS A 61 24.32 12.64 -7.52
N ASN A 62 24.52 11.41 -7.96
CA ASN A 62 25.53 10.48 -7.46
C ASN A 62 26.35 9.89 -8.63
N PRO A 63 27.27 10.67 -9.23
CA PRO A 63 28.09 10.19 -10.34
C PRO A 63 28.79 8.87 -10.01
N GLY A 64 28.79 7.91 -10.94
CA GLY A 64 29.36 6.58 -10.76
C GLY A 64 28.42 5.55 -10.11
N VAL A 65 27.20 5.96 -9.71
CA VAL A 65 26.16 5.05 -9.21
C VAL A 65 25.17 4.72 -10.32
N LYS A 66 24.78 3.44 -10.40
CA LYS A 66 23.69 2.95 -11.24
C LYS A 66 22.60 2.36 -10.37
N VAL A 67 21.33 2.73 -10.58
CA VAL A 67 20.18 2.13 -9.90
C VAL A 67 19.47 1.17 -10.87
N GLN A 68 19.55 -0.12 -10.58
CA GLN A 68 18.83 -1.15 -11.32
C GLN A 68 17.43 -1.31 -10.74
N VAL A 69 16.43 -0.79 -11.45
CA VAL A 69 15.02 -0.93 -11.06
C VAL A 69 14.51 -2.32 -11.44
N GLU A 70 14.12 -3.11 -10.47
CA GLU A 70 13.58 -4.47 -10.60
C GLU A 70 12.05 -4.44 -10.47
N ALA A 71 11.35 -4.50 -11.60
CA ALA A 71 9.88 -4.49 -11.63
C ALA A 71 9.34 -5.90 -11.38
N TYR A 72 8.78 -6.14 -10.21
CA TYR A 72 8.21 -7.45 -9.84
C TYR A 72 6.73 -7.59 -10.21
N GLY A 73 6.00 -6.48 -10.33
CA GLY A 73 4.59 -6.46 -10.71
C GLY A 73 3.71 -7.23 -9.72
N ASP A 74 2.65 -7.87 -10.22
CA ASP A 74 1.68 -8.63 -9.41
C ASP A 74 2.30 -9.80 -8.60
N GLY A 75 3.50 -10.25 -8.98
CA GLY A 75 4.24 -11.28 -8.26
C GLY A 75 5.22 -10.73 -7.22
N PHE A 76 5.07 -9.49 -6.76
CA PHE A 76 6.04 -8.80 -5.90
C PHE A 76 6.41 -9.60 -4.65
N ASP A 77 5.44 -9.98 -3.82
CA ASP A 77 5.71 -10.70 -2.57
C ASP A 77 6.36 -12.07 -2.81
N GLN A 78 5.92 -12.80 -3.83
CA GLN A 78 6.50 -14.11 -4.19
C GLN A 78 7.96 -13.98 -4.64
N LYS A 79 8.26 -13.00 -5.50
CA LYS A 79 9.62 -12.74 -6.00
C LYS A 79 10.52 -12.21 -4.90
N LEU A 80 9.99 -11.34 -4.03
CA LEU A 80 10.73 -10.81 -2.90
C LEU A 80 11.08 -11.93 -1.90
N ALA A 81 10.10 -12.76 -1.53
CA ALA A 81 10.33 -13.92 -0.67
C ALA A 81 11.36 -14.89 -1.26
N ALA A 82 11.27 -15.17 -2.58
CA ALA A 82 12.25 -16.01 -3.28
C ALA A 82 13.66 -15.40 -3.26
N SER A 83 13.79 -14.08 -3.42
CA SER A 83 15.09 -13.39 -3.40
C SER A 83 15.76 -13.46 -2.02
N PHE A 84 14.99 -13.29 -0.94
CA PHE A 84 15.47 -13.47 0.43
C PHE A 84 15.85 -14.93 0.70
N GLY A 85 15.02 -15.88 0.27
CA GLY A 85 15.31 -17.31 0.39
C GLY A 85 16.60 -17.74 -0.34
N ALA A 86 16.87 -17.15 -1.50
CA ALA A 86 18.10 -17.35 -2.26
C ALA A 86 19.32 -16.56 -1.72
N LYS A 87 19.16 -15.78 -0.64
CA LYS A 87 20.19 -14.90 -0.09
C LYS A 87 20.75 -13.89 -1.10
N ASN A 88 19.89 -13.43 -2.00
CA ASN A 88 20.22 -12.45 -3.02
C ASN A 88 19.08 -11.40 -3.15
N PRO A 89 18.69 -10.72 -2.04
CA PRO A 89 17.65 -9.71 -2.10
C PRO A 89 18.12 -8.47 -2.88
N PRO A 90 17.19 -7.63 -3.38
CA PRO A 90 17.51 -6.27 -3.78
C PRO A 90 18.03 -5.46 -2.59
N ASP A 91 18.87 -4.44 -2.84
CA ASP A 91 19.42 -3.60 -1.77
C ASP A 91 18.33 -2.74 -1.13
N VAL A 92 17.43 -2.20 -1.94
CA VAL A 92 16.32 -1.34 -1.53
C VAL A 92 14.99 -1.87 -2.10
N MET A 93 13.92 -1.74 -1.35
CA MET A 93 12.60 -2.20 -1.75
C MET A 93 11.53 -1.16 -1.43
N TYR A 94 10.65 -0.90 -2.39
CA TYR A 94 9.39 -0.18 -2.18
C TYR A 94 8.33 -1.22 -1.80
N MET A 95 7.89 -1.24 -0.54
CA MET A 95 7.10 -2.34 0.01
C MET A 95 6.06 -1.88 1.04
N TRP A 96 5.17 -2.79 1.42
CA TRP A 96 4.09 -2.58 2.38
C TRP A 96 4.01 -3.66 3.47
N ASN A 97 4.40 -4.92 3.20
CA ASN A 97 4.23 -6.05 4.10
C ASN A 97 5.43 -6.20 5.06
N PHE A 98 5.53 -5.31 6.04
CA PHE A 98 6.61 -5.30 7.02
C PHE A 98 6.62 -6.52 7.95
N PRO A 99 5.47 -7.01 8.46
CA PRO A 99 5.47 -8.20 9.33
C PRO A 99 6.10 -9.44 8.71
N ALA A 100 5.97 -9.61 7.39
CA ALA A 100 6.56 -10.76 6.69
C ALA A 100 8.09 -10.67 6.56
N TYR A 101 8.66 -9.45 6.52
CA TYR A 101 10.05 -9.26 6.10
C TYR A 101 10.97 -8.57 7.12
N TYR A 102 10.46 -7.96 8.22
CA TYR A 102 11.24 -7.10 9.11
C TYR A 102 12.53 -7.75 9.65
N LYS A 103 12.56 -9.08 9.86
CA LYS A 103 13.77 -9.81 10.30
C LYS A 103 14.90 -9.78 9.27
N SER A 104 14.55 -9.57 8.01
CA SER A 104 15.47 -9.48 6.86
C SER A 104 15.75 -8.05 6.42
N LEU A 105 15.18 -7.06 7.12
CA LEU A 105 15.36 -5.64 6.84
C LEU A 105 16.34 -5.00 7.84
N GLU A 106 16.98 -3.94 7.42
CA GLU A 106 17.81 -3.06 8.26
C GLU A 106 16.93 -2.14 9.09
N PRO A 107 17.11 -2.05 10.43
CA PRO A 107 16.45 -1.02 11.23
C PRO A 107 16.98 0.38 10.84
N LEU A 108 16.07 1.32 10.59
CA LEU A 108 16.42 2.64 10.08
C LEU A 108 16.45 3.74 11.16
N ASP A 109 16.08 3.44 12.42
CA ASP A 109 15.96 4.42 13.50
C ASP A 109 17.22 5.22 13.70
N GLU A 110 18.36 4.54 13.82
CA GLU A 110 19.65 5.19 14.08
C GLU A 110 20.15 5.99 12.87
N LEU A 111 19.85 5.53 11.65
CA LEU A 111 20.17 6.26 10.43
C LEU A 111 19.33 7.54 10.34
N ALA A 112 18.02 7.41 10.58
CA ALA A 112 17.08 8.52 10.48
C ALA A 112 17.31 9.58 11.58
N LYS A 113 17.66 9.17 12.82
CA LYS A 113 17.95 10.09 13.93
C LYS A 113 19.26 10.86 13.76
N LYS A 114 20.28 10.22 13.17
CA LYS A 114 21.59 10.83 12.95
C LYS A 114 21.64 11.77 11.75
N ASP A 115 20.62 11.74 10.91
CA ASP A 115 20.57 12.50 9.66
C ASP A 115 19.46 13.57 9.72
N PRO A 116 19.78 14.81 10.10
CA PRO A 116 18.80 15.88 10.25
C PRO A 116 18.14 16.28 8.93
N ASP A 117 18.76 15.96 7.78
CA ASP A 117 18.21 16.27 6.47
C ASP A 117 16.94 15.44 6.14
N VAL A 118 16.73 14.35 6.87
CA VAL A 118 15.51 13.53 6.75
C VAL A 118 14.27 14.30 7.16
N LYS A 119 14.36 15.22 8.15
CA LYS A 119 13.23 16.03 8.69
C LYS A 119 12.03 15.15 9.05
N LEU A 120 12.20 14.29 10.05
CA LEU A 120 11.16 13.32 10.47
C LEU A 120 9.86 14.01 10.90
N ASP A 121 9.92 15.22 11.41
CA ASP A 121 8.79 16.07 11.82
C ASP A 121 7.94 16.58 10.65
N ASP A 122 8.46 16.54 9.42
CA ASP A 122 7.72 16.89 8.20
C ASP A 122 6.79 15.75 7.71
N PHE A 123 6.85 14.56 8.31
CA PHE A 123 5.97 13.45 7.94
C PHE A 123 4.71 13.42 8.81
N TYR A 124 3.62 12.86 8.28
CA TYR A 124 2.47 12.46 9.10
C TYR A 124 2.88 11.31 10.01
N GLN A 125 3.01 11.57 11.31
CA GLN A 125 3.63 10.67 12.27
C GLN A 125 2.96 9.28 12.36
N GLY A 126 1.64 9.22 12.20
CA GLY A 126 0.89 7.95 12.19
C GLY A 126 1.34 6.96 11.11
N LEU A 127 1.97 7.44 10.02
CA LEU A 127 2.42 6.56 8.94
C LEU A 127 3.64 5.71 9.32
N PHE A 128 4.45 6.15 10.28
CA PHE A 128 5.58 5.37 10.78
C PHE A 128 5.15 4.08 11.47
N ASN A 129 3.95 4.04 12.05
CA ASN A 129 3.43 2.85 12.73
C ASN A 129 3.30 1.65 11.78
N TYR A 130 3.08 1.89 10.48
CA TYR A 130 2.92 0.82 9.47
C TYR A 130 4.25 0.14 9.10
N SER A 131 5.37 0.83 9.24
CA SER A 131 6.70 0.32 8.94
C SER A 131 7.55 0.09 10.20
N SER A 132 6.93 0.14 11.38
CA SER A 132 7.57 -0.12 12.67
C SER A 132 7.09 -1.44 13.26
N ILE A 133 8.02 -2.30 13.68
CA ILE A 133 7.75 -3.55 14.37
C ILE A 133 8.62 -3.58 15.65
N ASP A 134 8.02 -3.92 16.78
CA ASP A 134 8.68 -3.95 18.09
C ASP A 134 9.43 -2.65 18.42
N GLY A 135 8.83 -1.51 18.04
CA GLY A 135 9.38 -0.17 18.29
C GLY A 135 10.57 0.22 17.40
N LYS A 136 10.89 -0.58 16.37
CA LYS A 136 11.95 -0.28 15.40
C LYS A 136 11.36 0.04 14.04
N LEU A 137 11.90 1.06 13.41
CA LEU A 137 11.52 1.49 12.07
C LEU A 137 12.26 0.68 10.99
N TYR A 138 11.54 0.07 10.06
CA TYR A 138 12.11 -0.75 8.98
C TYR A 138 11.86 -0.17 7.58
N GLY A 139 11.15 0.93 7.47
CA GLY A 139 10.92 1.61 6.20
C GLY A 139 10.56 3.08 6.38
N MET A 140 11.14 3.95 5.54
CA MET A 140 10.75 5.36 5.49
C MET A 140 9.44 5.50 4.71
N PRO A 141 8.39 6.11 5.29
CA PRO A 141 7.14 6.34 4.57
C PRO A 141 7.38 7.06 3.24
N ALA A 142 6.82 6.52 2.18
CA ALA A 142 7.03 7.03 0.83
C ALA A 142 5.72 7.42 0.14
N GLY A 143 4.65 6.74 0.43
CA GLY A 143 3.30 7.02 -0.06
C GLY A 143 2.25 6.45 0.89
N PHE A 144 1.05 6.95 0.82
CA PHE A 144 -0.08 6.37 1.52
C PHE A 144 -1.38 6.54 0.71
N THR A 145 -2.37 5.79 1.11
CA THR A 145 -3.75 5.95 0.68
C THR A 145 -4.68 5.65 1.85
N THR A 146 -5.89 6.19 1.78
CA THR A 146 -7.01 5.78 2.64
C THR A 146 -8.13 5.26 1.77
N ARG A 147 -9.24 4.82 2.34
CA ARG A 147 -10.44 4.44 1.59
C ARG A 147 -11.45 5.55 1.62
N VAL A 148 -12.01 5.85 0.45
CA VAL A 148 -13.11 6.81 0.23
C VAL A 148 -14.14 6.20 -0.71
N ILE A 149 -15.33 6.78 -0.76
CA ILE A 149 -16.34 6.45 -1.76
C ILE A 149 -16.21 7.40 -2.94
N TYR A 150 -15.86 6.88 -4.11
CA TYR A 150 -16.02 7.57 -5.38
C TYR A 150 -17.48 7.48 -5.81
N TYR A 151 -18.06 8.57 -6.30
CA TYR A 151 -19.42 8.57 -6.84
C TYR A 151 -19.48 9.18 -8.24
N ASN A 152 -20.24 8.55 -9.14
CA ASN A 152 -20.40 8.97 -10.53
C ASN A 152 -21.48 10.03 -10.64
N LYS A 153 -21.11 11.30 -10.79
CA LYS A 153 -22.03 12.44 -10.82
C LYS A 153 -23.10 12.31 -11.90
N LYS A 154 -22.74 11.81 -13.10
CA LYS A 154 -23.71 11.63 -14.19
C LYS A 154 -24.85 10.68 -13.82
N LEU A 155 -24.58 9.64 -13.03
CA LEU A 155 -25.62 8.71 -12.58
C LEU A 155 -26.52 9.33 -11.52
N PHE A 156 -25.96 10.13 -10.62
CA PHE A 156 -26.71 10.90 -9.62
C PHE A 156 -27.60 11.96 -10.30
N ASP A 157 -27.05 12.73 -11.21
CA ASP A 157 -27.79 13.77 -11.96
C ASP A 157 -28.95 13.17 -12.77
N LYS A 158 -28.68 12.07 -13.50
CA LYS A 158 -29.71 11.34 -14.27
C LYS A 158 -30.86 10.86 -13.41
N ALA A 159 -30.57 10.44 -12.18
CA ALA A 159 -31.58 9.97 -11.23
C ALA A 159 -32.19 11.10 -10.40
N ASN A 160 -31.72 12.33 -10.53
CA ASN A 160 -32.09 13.49 -9.73
C ASN A 160 -31.90 13.24 -8.21
N ILE A 161 -30.76 12.60 -7.85
CA ILE A 161 -30.36 12.30 -6.48
C ILE A 161 -29.26 13.24 -6.05
N PRO A 162 -29.37 13.90 -4.89
CA PRO A 162 -28.30 14.76 -4.35
C PRO A 162 -27.00 13.98 -4.17
N TYR A 163 -25.86 14.64 -4.40
CA TYR A 163 -24.56 14.06 -4.11
C TYR A 163 -24.38 13.77 -2.61
N PRO A 164 -23.70 12.68 -2.25
CA PRO A 164 -23.42 12.36 -0.85
C PRO A 164 -22.53 13.44 -0.23
N LYS A 165 -22.71 13.65 1.09
CA LYS A 165 -21.93 14.62 1.88
C LYS A 165 -21.27 13.91 3.05
N ASP A 166 -20.20 14.50 3.56
CA ASP A 166 -19.53 14.02 4.77
C ASP A 166 -20.54 13.88 5.91
N GLY A 167 -20.40 12.81 6.68
CA GLY A 167 -21.31 12.48 7.78
C GLY A 167 -22.59 11.74 7.38
N TRP A 168 -22.73 11.33 6.11
CA TRP A 168 -23.87 10.53 5.68
C TRP A 168 -23.91 9.18 6.38
N THR A 169 -25.11 8.62 6.51
CA THR A 169 -25.35 7.40 7.25
C THR A 169 -25.30 6.16 6.36
N TRP A 170 -25.14 5.00 6.98
CA TRP A 170 -25.23 3.70 6.29
C TRP A 170 -26.59 3.51 5.60
N ASP A 171 -27.68 3.92 6.25
CA ASP A 171 -29.02 3.82 5.68
C ASP A 171 -29.18 4.69 4.44
N GLU A 172 -28.66 5.94 4.48
CA GLU A 172 -28.63 6.83 3.33
C GLU A 172 -27.78 6.26 2.18
N PHE A 173 -26.65 5.63 2.50
CA PHE A 173 -25.80 4.95 1.52
C PHE A 173 -26.54 3.81 0.81
N VAL A 174 -27.16 2.90 1.58
CA VAL A 174 -27.90 1.76 1.03
C VAL A 174 -29.10 2.23 0.20
N ASP A 175 -29.85 3.21 0.69
CA ASP A 175 -30.98 3.82 -0.01
C ASP A 175 -30.55 4.48 -1.33
N THR A 176 -29.46 5.24 -1.31
CA THR A 176 -28.86 5.86 -2.50
C THR A 176 -28.42 4.80 -3.50
N ALA A 177 -27.76 3.74 -3.05
CA ALA A 177 -27.34 2.65 -3.89
C ALA A 177 -28.53 1.96 -4.57
N LYS A 178 -29.64 1.72 -3.84
CA LYS A 178 -30.89 1.16 -4.39
C LYS A 178 -31.46 2.05 -5.49
N LYS A 179 -31.60 3.35 -5.24
CA LYS A 179 -32.15 4.33 -6.19
C LYS A 179 -31.32 4.48 -7.45
N LEU A 180 -30.01 4.24 -7.36
CA LEU A 180 -29.07 4.32 -8.49
C LEU A 180 -28.89 2.98 -9.22
N THR A 181 -29.52 1.92 -8.76
CA THR A 181 -29.45 0.61 -9.40
C THR A 181 -30.46 0.52 -10.56
N ASP A 182 -29.98 0.11 -11.74
CA ASP A 182 -30.80 -0.20 -12.90
C ASP A 182 -30.35 -1.57 -13.48
N ALA A 183 -31.00 -2.62 -13.00
CA ALA A 183 -30.65 -4.00 -13.38
C ALA A 183 -30.82 -4.26 -14.89
N SER A 184 -31.77 -3.57 -15.56
CA SER A 184 -32.03 -3.73 -17.00
C SER A 184 -30.85 -3.23 -17.84
N ASN A 185 -30.13 -2.22 -17.36
CA ASN A 185 -28.95 -1.65 -17.97
C ASN A 185 -27.62 -2.13 -17.37
N LYS A 186 -27.66 -3.15 -16.49
CA LYS A 186 -26.50 -3.64 -15.73
C LYS A 186 -25.75 -2.49 -15.03
N GLN A 187 -26.52 -1.57 -14.43
CA GLN A 187 -26.01 -0.47 -13.61
C GLN A 187 -26.24 -0.82 -12.16
N TYR A 188 -25.18 -0.74 -11.36
CA TYR A 188 -25.17 -1.11 -9.94
C TYR A 188 -24.95 0.11 -9.07
N GLY A 189 -25.61 0.14 -7.91
CA GLY A 189 -25.41 1.21 -6.92
C GLY A 189 -24.04 1.16 -6.28
N PHE A 190 -23.54 -0.05 -6.00
CA PHE A 190 -22.24 -0.28 -5.35
C PHE A 190 -21.56 -1.56 -5.86
N ALA A 191 -20.28 -1.71 -5.57
CA ALA A 191 -19.54 -2.93 -5.82
C ALA A 191 -18.75 -3.34 -4.57
N LEU A 192 -18.59 -4.65 -4.39
CA LEU A 192 -17.86 -5.27 -3.28
C LEU A 192 -16.72 -6.12 -3.83
N ARG A 193 -15.55 -6.00 -3.23
CA ARG A 193 -14.38 -6.81 -3.54
C ARG A 193 -13.94 -7.61 -2.31
N PRO A 194 -14.54 -8.76 -2.05
CA PRO A 194 -14.23 -9.57 -0.87
C PRO A 194 -12.93 -10.38 -1.00
N GLU A 195 -12.39 -10.50 -2.20
CA GLU A 195 -11.21 -11.30 -2.51
C GLU A 195 -10.08 -10.46 -3.13
N PRO A 196 -8.84 -10.87 -2.95
CA PRO A 196 -8.33 -12.01 -2.17
C PRO A 196 -8.12 -11.69 -0.70
N ASP A 197 -8.34 -10.44 -0.28
CA ASP A 197 -8.01 -9.94 1.05
C ASP A 197 -9.21 -9.25 1.70
N THR A 198 -9.38 -9.49 2.99
CA THR A 198 -10.41 -8.87 3.81
C THR A 198 -10.04 -7.45 4.27
N TYR A 199 -8.88 -6.95 3.84
CA TYR A 199 -8.32 -5.67 4.28
C TYR A 199 -9.31 -4.51 4.11
N ASP A 200 -9.90 -4.36 2.94
CA ASP A 200 -10.81 -3.24 2.63
C ASP A 200 -12.09 -3.26 3.50
N LEU A 201 -12.50 -4.41 4.00
CA LEU A 201 -13.67 -4.53 4.85
C LEU A 201 -13.46 -4.00 6.28
N GLN A 202 -12.20 -3.89 6.74
CA GLN A 202 -11.88 -3.48 8.11
C GLN A 202 -12.41 -2.07 8.41
N GLY A 203 -12.34 -1.14 7.45
CA GLY A 203 -12.85 0.22 7.63
C GLY A 203 -14.35 0.25 7.99
N PHE A 204 -15.16 -0.59 7.35
CA PHE A 204 -16.59 -0.73 7.66
C PHE A 204 -16.83 -1.39 9.02
N ILE A 205 -16.05 -2.44 9.33
CA ILE A 205 -16.16 -3.14 10.63
C ILE A 205 -15.81 -2.20 11.78
N TRP A 206 -14.71 -1.46 11.67
CA TRP A 206 -14.29 -0.46 12.67
C TRP A 206 -15.31 0.66 12.84
N SER A 207 -15.88 1.14 11.72
CA SER A 207 -16.92 2.17 11.74
C SER A 207 -18.22 1.67 12.38
N ASN A 208 -18.46 0.36 12.40
CA ASN A 208 -19.56 -0.23 13.17
C ASN A 208 -19.19 -0.63 14.62
N GLY A 209 -17.97 -0.28 15.07
CA GLY A 209 -17.55 -0.45 16.46
C GLY A 209 -17.02 -1.83 16.82
N SER A 210 -16.56 -2.60 15.83
CA SER A 210 -15.88 -3.88 16.02
C SER A 210 -14.55 -3.94 15.25
N SER A 211 -13.94 -5.11 15.21
CA SER A 211 -12.70 -5.40 14.47
C SER A 211 -12.66 -6.89 14.14
N PHE A 212 -11.73 -7.32 13.29
CA PHE A 212 -11.51 -8.75 13.08
C PHE A 212 -10.66 -9.39 14.18
N VAL A 213 -9.85 -8.57 14.87
CA VAL A 213 -8.93 -8.99 15.92
C VAL A 213 -8.87 -7.93 17.01
N SER A 214 -8.57 -8.31 18.27
CA SER A 214 -8.34 -7.39 19.38
C SER A 214 -7.19 -6.43 19.10
N GLU A 215 -7.15 -5.28 19.79
CA GLU A 215 -6.10 -4.26 19.63
C GLU A 215 -4.68 -4.79 19.93
N ASP A 216 -4.56 -5.80 20.80
CA ASP A 216 -3.30 -6.48 21.11
C ASP A 216 -2.95 -7.62 20.15
N GLY A 217 -3.78 -7.87 19.12
CA GLY A 217 -3.56 -8.89 18.11
C GLY A 217 -3.80 -10.34 18.57
N LYS A 218 -4.29 -10.59 19.79
CA LYS A 218 -4.30 -11.92 20.42
C LYS A 218 -5.64 -12.65 20.39
N GLN A 219 -6.73 -11.95 20.12
CA GLN A 219 -8.07 -12.54 20.16
C GLN A 219 -8.87 -12.19 18.90
N ILE A 220 -9.48 -13.20 18.31
CA ILE A 220 -10.43 -13.05 17.20
C ILE A 220 -11.87 -13.34 17.63
N LYS A 221 -12.04 -14.17 18.67
CA LYS A 221 -13.37 -14.50 19.24
C LYS A 221 -13.96 -13.25 19.92
N GLY A 222 -15.23 -12.97 19.63
CA GLY A 222 -15.92 -11.76 20.11
C GLY A 222 -15.58 -10.49 19.32
N HIS A 223 -14.65 -10.57 18.36
CA HIS A 223 -14.29 -9.53 17.41
C HIS A 223 -14.75 -9.91 16.00
N MET A 224 -14.10 -10.90 15.39
CA MET A 224 -14.42 -11.38 14.05
C MET A 224 -15.89 -11.85 13.94
N ASN A 225 -16.44 -12.46 14.97
CA ASN A 225 -17.80 -12.95 15.06
C ASN A 225 -18.70 -12.12 15.99
N SER A 226 -18.35 -10.84 16.20
CA SER A 226 -19.21 -9.93 16.99
C SER A 226 -20.53 -9.64 16.28
N PRO A 227 -21.57 -9.23 17.03
CA PRO A 227 -22.84 -8.80 16.44
C PRO A 227 -22.66 -7.70 15.39
N GLU A 228 -21.75 -6.76 15.63
CA GLU A 228 -21.44 -5.63 14.75
C GLU A 228 -20.77 -6.09 13.45
N THR A 229 -19.83 -7.04 13.51
CA THR A 229 -19.21 -7.64 12.33
C THR A 229 -20.24 -8.42 11.51
N ILE A 230 -21.07 -9.23 12.18
CA ILE A 230 -22.17 -10.00 11.54
C ILE A 230 -23.17 -9.06 10.87
N GLU A 231 -23.50 -7.93 11.50
CA GLU A 231 -24.41 -6.92 10.94
C GLU A 231 -23.88 -6.33 9.62
N VAL A 232 -22.58 -5.95 9.57
CA VAL A 232 -21.96 -5.46 8.34
C VAL A 232 -22.02 -6.53 7.23
N MET A 233 -21.71 -7.77 7.55
CA MET A 233 -21.76 -8.87 6.57
C MET A 233 -23.18 -9.12 6.06
N LYS A 234 -24.19 -9.13 6.95
CA LYS A 234 -25.62 -9.26 6.56
C LYS A 234 -26.07 -8.10 5.67
N SER A 235 -25.60 -6.89 5.93
CA SER A 235 -25.93 -5.71 5.12
C SER A 235 -25.36 -5.83 3.71
N PHE A 236 -24.11 -6.20 3.55
CA PHE A 236 -23.50 -6.44 2.24
C PHE A 236 -24.18 -7.61 1.49
N GLN A 237 -24.47 -8.71 2.20
CA GLN A 237 -25.18 -9.85 1.61
C GLN A 237 -26.57 -9.45 1.09
N SER A 238 -27.29 -8.59 1.85
CA SER A 238 -28.59 -8.05 1.41
C SER A 238 -28.47 -7.24 0.13
N MET A 239 -27.46 -6.34 0.05
CA MET A 239 -27.22 -5.52 -1.15
C MET A 239 -26.91 -6.39 -2.38
N LEU A 240 -26.20 -7.50 -2.21
CA LEU A 240 -25.93 -8.45 -3.31
C LEU A 240 -27.19 -9.21 -3.72
N LYS A 241 -27.97 -9.69 -2.75
CA LYS A 241 -29.24 -10.39 -2.99
C LYS A 241 -30.24 -9.51 -3.75
N ASP A 242 -30.34 -8.26 -3.39
CA ASP A 242 -31.24 -7.28 -4.01
C ASP A 242 -30.66 -6.69 -5.31
N LYS A 243 -29.47 -7.15 -5.74
CA LYS A 243 -28.73 -6.66 -6.91
C LYS A 243 -28.37 -5.17 -6.84
N THR A 244 -28.44 -4.57 -5.65
CA THR A 244 -27.98 -3.19 -5.38
C THR A 244 -26.47 -3.10 -5.47
N ALA A 245 -25.77 -4.17 -5.10
CA ALA A 245 -24.32 -4.30 -5.27
C ALA A 245 -23.98 -5.48 -6.20
N VAL A 246 -22.74 -5.46 -6.70
CA VAL A 246 -22.14 -6.52 -7.52
C VAL A 246 -20.78 -6.92 -6.94
N LEU A 247 -20.42 -8.20 -7.07
CA LEU A 247 -19.06 -8.67 -6.74
C LEU A 247 -18.09 -8.34 -7.87
N VAL A 248 -16.92 -7.87 -7.52
CA VAL A 248 -15.81 -7.53 -8.44
C VAL A 248 -14.48 -8.10 -7.93
N GLY A 249 -13.49 -8.22 -8.81
CA GLY A 249 -12.11 -8.60 -8.44
C GLY A 249 -11.78 -10.09 -8.46
N GLY A 250 -12.74 -10.98 -8.70
CA GLY A 250 -12.47 -12.40 -8.90
C GLY A 250 -11.81 -12.72 -10.24
N LYS A 251 -11.25 -13.92 -10.38
CA LYS A 251 -10.43 -14.36 -11.56
C LYS A 251 -11.06 -14.08 -12.94
N ASN A 252 -12.39 -13.99 -13.02
CA ASN A 252 -13.14 -13.78 -14.27
C ASN A 252 -14.09 -12.57 -14.17
N GLN A 253 -13.87 -11.68 -13.22
CA GLN A 253 -14.72 -10.51 -12.99
C GLN A 253 -13.98 -9.24 -13.43
N GLN A 254 -14.75 -8.27 -13.91
CA GLN A 254 -14.21 -6.93 -14.16
C GLN A 254 -13.80 -6.28 -12.84
N SER A 255 -12.79 -5.43 -12.89
CA SER A 255 -12.44 -4.61 -11.72
C SER A 255 -13.51 -3.55 -11.45
N GLY A 256 -13.67 -3.14 -10.19
CA GLY A 256 -14.56 -2.05 -9.84
C GLY A 256 -14.22 -0.76 -10.58
N ASP A 257 -12.93 -0.49 -10.77
CA ASP A 257 -12.44 0.67 -11.54
C ASP A 257 -12.95 0.67 -12.99
N ASP A 258 -12.94 -0.51 -13.66
CA ASP A 258 -13.39 -0.61 -15.05
C ASP A 258 -14.91 -0.45 -15.18
N ILE A 259 -15.66 -1.04 -14.24
CA ILE A 259 -17.14 -0.88 -14.21
C ILE A 259 -17.51 0.57 -13.92
N PHE A 260 -16.76 1.24 -13.04
CA PHE A 260 -16.94 2.67 -12.74
C PHE A 260 -16.62 3.54 -13.95
N LYS A 261 -15.50 3.30 -14.65
CA LYS A 261 -15.13 3.97 -15.90
C LYS A 261 -16.18 3.78 -17.00
N ALA A 262 -16.77 2.59 -17.08
CA ALA A 262 -17.83 2.29 -18.04
C ALA A 262 -19.16 2.98 -17.71
N GLY A 263 -19.27 3.72 -16.61
CA GLY A 263 -20.50 4.38 -16.18
C GLY A 263 -21.60 3.42 -15.75
N LYS A 264 -21.21 2.23 -15.27
CA LYS A 264 -22.11 1.15 -14.81
C LYS A 264 -22.07 0.94 -13.30
N LEU A 265 -21.28 1.73 -12.58
CA LEU A 265 -21.18 1.70 -11.13
C LEU A 265 -21.38 3.12 -10.58
N ALA A 266 -22.36 3.28 -9.70
CA ALA A 266 -22.71 4.59 -9.16
C ALA A 266 -21.78 5.03 -8.03
N MET A 267 -21.40 4.08 -7.16
CA MET A 267 -20.51 4.32 -6.03
C MET A 267 -19.48 3.19 -5.92
N TRP A 268 -18.23 3.56 -5.63
CA TRP A 268 -17.11 2.63 -5.54
C TRP A 268 -16.17 3.00 -4.39
N GLU A 269 -15.96 2.08 -3.44
CA GLU A 269 -14.94 2.26 -2.42
C GLU A 269 -13.57 1.90 -2.97
N SER A 270 -12.64 2.86 -2.92
CA SER A 270 -11.26 2.63 -3.41
C SER A 270 -10.26 3.55 -2.73
N GLY A 271 -8.98 3.29 -2.98
CA GLY A 271 -7.87 4.17 -2.61
C GLY A 271 -7.64 5.30 -3.61
N ILE A 272 -6.45 5.90 -3.55
CA ILE A 272 -6.08 7.02 -4.44
C ILE A 272 -5.73 6.57 -5.88
N TRP A 273 -5.32 5.31 -6.08
CA TRP A 273 -4.74 4.81 -7.33
C TRP A 273 -5.61 4.97 -8.59
N PRO A 274 -6.96 4.86 -8.56
CA PRO A 274 -7.76 5.03 -9.76
C PRO A 274 -8.01 6.51 -10.12
N LEU A 275 -7.74 7.46 -9.22
CA LEU A 275 -8.14 8.87 -9.35
C LEU A 275 -7.64 9.49 -10.65
N GLU A 276 -6.34 9.37 -10.95
CA GLU A 276 -5.78 9.91 -12.19
C GLU A 276 -6.33 9.19 -13.44
N GLY A 277 -6.52 7.86 -13.35
CA GLY A 277 -7.16 7.10 -14.43
C GLY A 277 -8.62 7.52 -14.71
N PHE A 278 -9.35 7.92 -13.67
CA PHE A 278 -10.71 8.47 -13.85
C PHE A 278 -10.68 9.87 -14.45
N LYS A 279 -9.73 10.73 -14.05
CA LYS A 279 -9.51 12.05 -14.67
C LYS A 279 -9.12 11.92 -16.15
N ASP A 280 -8.15 11.05 -16.47
CA ASP A 280 -7.69 10.78 -17.85
C ASP A 280 -8.85 10.26 -18.73
N ALA A 281 -9.73 9.43 -18.18
CA ALA A 281 -10.95 8.94 -18.83
C ALA A 281 -12.09 9.98 -18.88
N LYS A 282 -11.88 11.19 -18.33
CA LYS A 282 -12.87 12.28 -18.27
C LYS A 282 -14.18 11.86 -17.58
N ILE A 283 -14.09 11.03 -16.57
CA ILE A 283 -15.23 10.68 -15.72
C ILE A 283 -15.58 11.89 -14.85
N ASP A 284 -16.84 12.28 -14.84
CA ASP A 284 -17.33 13.28 -13.90
C ASP A 284 -17.69 12.58 -12.58
N PHE A 285 -16.81 12.71 -11.60
CA PHE A 285 -16.93 12.04 -10.31
C PHE A 285 -16.65 12.99 -9.14
N GLY A 286 -17.05 12.58 -7.96
CA GLY A 286 -16.62 13.15 -6.70
C GLY A 286 -16.15 12.04 -5.76
N THR A 287 -15.56 12.44 -4.66
CA THR A 287 -15.20 11.56 -3.55
C THR A 287 -15.83 12.05 -2.26
N VAL A 288 -16.13 11.15 -1.35
CA VAL A 288 -16.69 11.42 -0.05
C VAL A 288 -16.18 10.37 0.95
N GLU A 289 -16.19 10.67 2.24
CA GLU A 289 -15.90 9.68 3.27
C GLU A 289 -16.88 8.49 3.22
N PRO A 290 -16.47 7.28 3.70
CA PRO A 290 -17.41 6.17 3.87
C PRO A 290 -18.58 6.53 4.79
N PRO A 291 -19.72 5.84 4.69
CA PRO A 291 -20.90 6.13 5.50
C PRO A 291 -20.71 5.76 6.97
N ALA A 292 -21.33 6.53 7.87
CA ALA A 292 -21.34 6.28 9.31
C ALA A 292 -22.41 5.25 9.70
N PHE A 293 -22.03 4.23 10.48
CA PHE A 293 -22.99 3.26 11.03
C PHE A 293 -23.67 3.86 12.28
N LYS A 294 -25.03 3.91 12.27
CA LYS A 294 -25.85 4.24 13.45
C LYS A 294 -25.33 5.42 14.29
N GLY A 295 -24.85 6.47 13.66
CA GLY A 295 -24.27 7.62 14.35
C GLY A 295 -22.91 7.39 15.02
N LYS A 296 -22.25 6.27 14.75
CA LYS A 296 -20.87 6.01 15.17
C LYS A 296 -19.90 6.77 14.26
N PRO A 297 -18.72 7.17 14.76
CA PRO A 297 -17.73 7.86 13.93
C PRO A 297 -17.17 6.93 12.86
N VAL A 298 -17.02 7.45 11.66
CA VAL A 298 -16.31 6.76 10.58
C VAL A 298 -14.84 6.59 10.98
N LYS A 299 -14.29 5.40 10.73
CA LYS A 299 -12.88 5.05 10.98
C LYS A 299 -12.14 4.92 9.66
N GLY A 300 -10.95 5.52 9.61
CA GLY A 300 -10.07 5.47 8.45
C GLY A 300 -9.31 4.15 8.35
N LEU A 301 -9.25 3.61 7.15
CA LEU A 301 -8.37 2.50 6.81
C LEU A 301 -7.22 3.05 5.96
N VAL A 302 -6.00 3.00 6.49
CA VAL A 302 -4.78 3.50 5.84
C VAL A 302 -3.96 2.35 5.28
N GLY A 303 -3.57 2.45 4.02
CA GLY A 303 -2.49 1.67 3.44
C GLY A 303 -1.28 2.55 3.22
N THR A 304 -0.13 2.14 3.73
CA THR A 304 1.14 2.85 3.56
C THR A 304 2.14 1.99 2.80
N SER A 305 2.85 2.62 1.91
CA SER A 305 4.05 2.08 1.30
C SER A 305 5.27 2.82 1.81
N ALA A 306 6.35 2.08 2.02
CA ALA A 306 7.60 2.64 2.51
C ALA A 306 8.81 2.06 1.76
N VAL A 307 9.94 2.73 1.87
CA VAL A 307 11.20 2.29 1.26
C VAL A 307 12.09 1.71 2.34
N SER A 308 12.53 0.48 2.13
CA SER A 308 13.29 -0.31 3.08
C SER A 308 14.64 -0.73 2.52
N ILE A 309 15.57 -1.06 3.40
CA ILE A 309 16.91 -1.56 3.06
C ILE A 309 16.98 -3.03 3.48
N ALA A 310 17.50 -3.91 2.62
CA ALA A 310 17.79 -5.27 3.02
C ALA A 310 18.91 -5.29 4.07
N LYS A 311 18.76 -6.15 5.09
CA LYS A 311 19.76 -6.31 6.14
C LYS A 311 21.15 -6.70 5.60
N ASP A 312 21.15 -7.48 4.53
CA ASP A 312 22.37 -7.97 3.86
C ASP A 312 22.72 -7.15 2.60
N ALA A 313 22.20 -5.91 2.47
CA ALA A 313 22.56 -5.01 1.38
C ALA A 313 24.08 -4.74 1.39
N LYS A 314 24.69 -4.80 0.20
CA LYS A 314 26.14 -4.66 0.04
C LYS A 314 26.62 -3.23 0.27
N HIS A 315 25.79 -2.24 -0.08
CA HIS A 315 26.13 -0.81 -0.05
C HIS A 315 25.13 -0.06 0.83
N LYS A 316 25.10 -0.35 2.16
CA LYS A 316 24.10 0.19 3.08
C LYS A 316 24.06 1.70 3.15
N GLU A 317 25.21 2.35 3.13
CA GLU A 317 25.31 3.81 3.14
C GLU A 317 24.66 4.41 1.86
N LEU A 318 24.99 3.84 0.71
CA LEU A 318 24.37 4.24 -0.56
C LEU A 318 22.86 3.92 -0.60
N ALA A 319 22.46 2.78 -0.06
CA ALA A 319 21.07 2.42 0.07
C ALA A 319 20.29 3.41 0.95
N TRP A 320 20.91 3.89 2.05
CA TRP A 320 20.33 4.93 2.88
C TRP A 320 20.20 6.27 2.14
N GLU A 321 21.21 6.69 1.40
CA GLU A 321 21.13 7.90 0.55
C GLU A 321 19.99 7.81 -0.46
N PHE A 322 19.79 6.62 -1.06
CA PHE A 322 18.65 6.39 -1.96
C PHE A 322 17.31 6.44 -1.23
N VAL A 323 17.18 5.83 -0.05
CA VAL A 323 15.96 5.89 0.79
C VAL A 323 15.60 7.32 1.15
N LYS A 324 16.60 8.14 1.56
CA LYS A 324 16.40 9.58 1.82
C LYS A 324 15.90 10.31 0.58
N PHE A 325 16.58 10.10 -0.54
CA PHE A 325 16.19 10.73 -1.80
C PHE A 325 14.78 10.33 -2.21
N TYR A 326 14.45 9.03 -2.13
CA TYR A 326 13.14 8.51 -2.52
C TYR A 326 12.01 9.07 -1.65
N SER A 327 12.25 9.30 -0.37
CA SER A 327 11.29 9.94 0.55
C SER A 327 11.44 11.48 0.63
N SER A 328 12.26 12.09 -0.23
CA SER A 328 12.42 13.53 -0.31
C SER A 328 11.22 14.23 -0.96
N PRO A 329 11.03 15.55 -0.72
CA PRO A 329 9.99 16.33 -1.41
C PRO A 329 10.08 16.24 -2.94
N GLU A 330 11.28 16.17 -3.51
CA GLU A 330 11.49 16.05 -4.95
C GLU A 330 10.91 14.74 -5.50
N ALA A 331 11.29 13.60 -4.94
CA ALA A 331 10.83 12.29 -5.39
C ALA A 331 9.34 12.04 -5.09
N ILE A 332 8.85 12.52 -3.94
CA ILE A 332 7.42 12.43 -3.59
C ILE A 332 6.54 13.16 -4.61
N LYS A 333 6.95 14.35 -5.06
CA LYS A 333 6.21 15.12 -6.08
C LYS A 333 6.15 14.44 -7.45
N MET A 334 7.08 13.54 -7.76
CA MET A 334 7.07 12.77 -9.00
C MET A 334 6.04 11.64 -8.99
N ARG A 335 5.69 11.11 -7.81
CA ARG A 335 4.73 10.01 -7.68
C ARG A 335 3.31 10.54 -7.65
N THR A 336 2.44 9.98 -8.49
CA THR A 336 1.04 10.37 -8.62
C THR A 336 0.06 9.26 -8.22
N SER A 337 0.55 8.04 -7.99
CA SER A 337 -0.24 6.88 -7.56
C SER A 337 -0.48 6.82 -6.05
N ASP A 338 0.28 7.64 -5.29
CA ASP A 338 0.21 7.71 -3.84
C ASP A 338 -0.03 9.15 -3.38
N LEU A 339 -0.56 9.29 -2.18
CA LEU A 339 -0.64 10.60 -1.54
C LEU A 339 0.70 10.96 -0.89
N PRO A 340 1.09 12.25 -0.97
CA PRO A 340 2.28 12.74 -0.29
C PRO A 340 2.26 12.47 1.21
N VAL A 341 3.35 11.95 1.73
CA VAL A 341 3.54 11.63 3.16
C VAL A 341 4.13 12.79 3.96
N ARG A 342 4.59 13.85 3.28
CA ARG A 342 5.20 15.05 3.89
C ARG A 342 4.22 16.21 3.93
N ILE A 343 4.08 16.81 5.11
CA ILE A 343 3.19 17.95 5.36
C ILE A 343 3.56 19.14 4.46
N SER A 344 4.85 19.42 4.28
CA SER A 344 5.35 20.49 3.41
C SER A 344 4.93 20.29 1.94
N VAL A 345 5.00 19.05 1.43
CA VAL A 345 4.62 18.74 0.04
C VAL A 345 3.11 18.83 -0.15
N VAL A 346 2.32 18.40 0.83
CA VAL A 346 0.86 18.50 0.80
C VAL A 346 0.42 19.97 0.71
N LYS A 347 1.02 20.83 1.52
CA LYS A 347 0.78 22.28 1.51
C LYS A 347 1.21 22.93 0.19
N GLU A 348 2.42 22.62 -0.30
CA GLU A 348 2.95 23.15 -1.57
C GLU A 348 2.04 22.78 -2.75
N LEU A 349 1.57 21.53 -2.81
CA LEU A 349 0.70 21.02 -3.87
C LEU A 349 -0.78 21.29 -3.64
N LYS A 350 -1.16 21.95 -2.55
CA LYS A 350 -2.54 22.26 -2.15
C LYS A 350 -3.48 21.04 -2.22
N LYS A 351 -2.97 19.87 -1.78
CA LYS A 351 -3.70 18.61 -1.92
C LYS A 351 -5.01 18.58 -1.11
N GLU A 352 -5.05 19.25 0.02
CA GLU A 352 -6.25 19.34 0.87
C GLU A 352 -7.29 20.35 0.34
N GLU A 353 -6.92 21.19 -0.64
CA GLU A 353 -7.83 22.10 -1.34
C GLU A 353 -8.55 21.40 -2.52
N ASP A 354 -8.01 20.29 -3.05
CA ASP A 354 -8.66 19.48 -4.09
C ASP A 354 -9.83 18.70 -3.47
N ALA A 355 -11.05 19.00 -3.88
CA ALA A 355 -12.28 18.39 -3.37
C ALA A 355 -12.30 16.87 -3.53
N ASN A 356 -11.59 16.30 -4.53
CA ASN A 356 -11.50 14.87 -4.76
C ASN A 356 -10.32 14.21 -4.01
N VAL A 357 -9.47 15.00 -3.36
CA VAL A 357 -8.32 14.51 -2.59
C VAL A 357 -8.51 14.74 -1.10
N LYS A 358 -9.17 15.82 -0.70
CA LYS A 358 -9.44 16.17 0.70
C LYS A 358 -10.00 15.02 1.54
N PRO A 359 -11.01 14.22 1.08
CA PRO A 359 -11.56 13.13 1.88
C PRO A 359 -10.51 12.07 2.30
N PHE A 360 -9.46 11.86 1.49
CA PHE A 360 -8.38 10.93 1.85
C PHE A 360 -7.59 11.41 3.08
N TYR A 361 -7.30 12.72 3.18
CA TYR A 361 -6.62 13.29 4.34
C TYR A 361 -7.54 13.30 5.57
N THR A 362 -8.83 13.60 5.39
CA THR A 362 -9.83 13.47 6.46
C THR A 362 -9.85 12.05 7.02
N MET A 363 -9.79 11.03 6.15
CA MET A 363 -9.75 9.64 6.57
C MET A 363 -8.41 9.25 7.21
N LEU A 364 -7.28 9.87 6.84
CA LEU A 364 -6.00 9.70 7.54
C LEU A 364 -6.10 10.18 8.99
N GLU A 365 -6.69 11.35 9.24
CA GLU A 365 -6.91 11.88 10.59
C GLU A 365 -7.81 10.99 11.45
N ARG A 366 -8.75 10.26 10.82
CA ARG A 366 -9.65 9.30 11.48
C ARG A 366 -9.08 7.89 11.61
N SER A 367 -7.85 7.66 11.19
CA SER A 367 -7.17 6.37 11.25
C SER A 367 -6.55 6.16 12.63
N THR A 368 -7.36 5.65 13.54
CA THR A 368 -6.96 5.33 14.93
C THR A 368 -6.79 3.83 15.16
N ASN A 369 -7.19 2.99 14.22
CA ASN A 369 -7.13 1.55 14.31
C ASN A 369 -5.93 1.01 13.51
N THR A 370 -5.30 -0.05 14.02
CA THR A 370 -4.22 -0.75 13.32
C THR A 370 -4.78 -1.92 12.52
N PRO A 371 -4.44 -2.08 11.25
CA PRO A 371 -4.83 -3.23 10.45
C PRO A 371 -4.41 -4.56 11.06
N ALA A 372 -5.24 -5.57 10.92
CA ALA A 372 -5.07 -6.87 11.56
C ALA A 372 -3.74 -7.55 11.23
N PHE A 373 -3.24 -7.40 10.01
CA PHE A 373 -1.96 -7.98 9.59
C PHE A 373 -0.73 -7.37 10.31
N LEU A 374 -0.85 -6.14 10.81
CA LEU A 374 0.20 -5.51 11.62
C LEU A 374 0.12 -5.93 13.09
N LEU A 375 -1.05 -6.36 13.55
CA LEU A 375 -1.28 -6.77 14.93
C LEU A 375 -0.91 -8.23 15.20
N ASN A 376 -1.05 -9.10 14.19
CA ASN A 376 -0.80 -10.53 14.37
C ASN A 376 0.12 -11.06 13.26
N PRO A 377 1.32 -11.60 13.63
CA PRO A 377 2.29 -12.10 12.65
C PRO A 377 1.82 -13.35 11.90
N LYS A 378 0.77 -14.03 12.37
CA LYS A 378 0.14 -15.19 11.70
C LYS A 378 -1.18 -14.79 11.02
N TRP A 379 -1.39 -13.50 10.76
CA TRP A 379 -2.61 -13.03 10.17
C TRP A 379 -2.92 -13.67 8.80
N ASP A 380 -1.93 -14.01 8.02
CA ASP A 380 -2.13 -14.66 6.71
C ASP A 380 -2.88 -15.99 6.82
N GLU A 381 -2.63 -16.77 7.89
CA GLU A 381 -3.35 -18.00 8.17
C GLU A 381 -4.80 -17.74 8.58
N VAL A 382 -5.00 -16.76 9.44
CA VAL A 382 -6.35 -16.31 9.87
C VAL A 382 -7.12 -15.75 8.69
N ASN A 383 -6.48 -14.90 7.89
CA ASN A 383 -7.09 -14.25 6.74
C ASN A 383 -7.56 -15.26 5.67
N ARG A 384 -6.84 -16.35 5.44
CA ARG A 384 -7.30 -17.42 4.54
C ARG A 384 -8.65 -18.01 4.95
N ASN A 385 -8.82 -18.30 6.24
CA ASN A 385 -10.10 -18.83 6.76
C ASN A 385 -11.20 -17.78 6.71
N LEU A 386 -10.86 -16.53 7.09
CA LEU A 386 -11.80 -15.41 7.08
C LEU A 386 -12.23 -15.05 5.65
N SER A 387 -11.31 -14.97 4.69
CA SER A 387 -11.62 -14.71 3.28
C SER A 387 -12.54 -15.78 2.70
N ALA A 388 -12.28 -17.05 2.99
CA ALA A 388 -13.16 -18.15 2.55
C ALA A 388 -14.56 -18.02 3.16
N ALA A 389 -14.67 -17.67 4.45
CA ALA A 389 -15.95 -17.45 5.11
C ALA A 389 -16.70 -16.26 4.50
N ILE A 390 -16.04 -15.11 4.32
CA ILE A 390 -16.64 -13.92 3.72
C ILE A 390 -17.12 -14.20 2.30
N ASN A 391 -16.32 -14.90 1.50
CA ASN A 391 -16.70 -15.25 0.14
C ASN A 391 -18.00 -16.10 0.13
N ALA A 392 -18.10 -17.10 1.00
CA ALA A 392 -19.31 -17.92 1.14
C ALA A 392 -20.51 -17.09 1.64
N ILE A 393 -20.30 -16.14 2.54
CA ILE A 393 -21.31 -15.17 2.99
C ILE A 393 -21.83 -14.35 1.81
N MET A 394 -20.93 -13.79 1.00
CA MET A 394 -21.31 -12.98 -0.17
C MET A 394 -22.08 -13.82 -1.22
N LEU A 395 -21.91 -15.14 -1.22
CA LEU A 395 -22.67 -16.08 -2.04
C LEU A 395 -23.99 -16.55 -1.40
N GLY A 396 -24.37 -16.00 -0.25
CA GLY A 396 -25.68 -16.18 0.37
C GLY A 396 -25.72 -17.16 1.54
N GLN A 397 -24.58 -17.67 2.02
CA GLN A 397 -24.52 -18.53 3.21
C GLN A 397 -24.62 -17.70 4.51
N ASP A 398 -24.98 -18.36 5.62
CA ASP A 398 -25.24 -17.68 6.89
C ASP A 398 -24.00 -17.03 7.49
N PRO A 399 -23.99 -15.69 7.72
CA PRO A 399 -22.83 -14.96 8.21
C PRO A 399 -22.41 -15.38 9.61
N GLU A 400 -23.35 -15.60 10.52
CA GLU A 400 -23.05 -15.95 11.91
C GLU A 400 -22.39 -17.33 12.01
N GLN A 401 -22.95 -18.30 11.31
CA GLN A 401 -22.40 -19.66 11.25
C GLN A 401 -20.98 -19.66 10.69
N LEU A 402 -20.74 -18.94 9.58
CA LEU A 402 -19.46 -18.94 8.90
C LEU A 402 -18.38 -18.16 9.65
N LEU A 403 -18.72 -17.04 10.28
CA LEU A 403 -17.78 -16.30 11.10
C LEU A 403 -17.41 -17.05 12.38
N ASN A 404 -18.37 -17.72 13.02
CA ASN A 404 -18.10 -18.61 14.14
C ASN A 404 -17.19 -19.77 13.76
N LYS A 405 -17.42 -20.38 12.58
CA LYS A 405 -16.51 -21.40 12.05
C LYS A 405 -15.12 -20.87 11.76
N SER A 406 -15.02 -19.69 11.15
CA SER A 406 -13.73 -19.05 10.88
C SER A 406 -12.94 -18.79 12.15
N VAL A 407 -13.60 -18.33 13.22
CA VAL A 407 -12.98 -18.19 14.56
C VAL A 407 -12.46 -19.55 15.03
N GLN A 408 -13.27 -20.58 15.04
CA GLN A 408 -12.89 -21.92 15.51
C GLN A 408 -11.68 -22.48 14.74
N ASP A 409 -11.67 -22.34 13.42
CA ASP A 409 -10.59 -22.83 12.55
C ASP A 409 -9.29 -22.03 12.71
N SER A 410 -9.39 -20.81 13.25
CA SER A 410 -8.27 -19.84 13.32
C SER A 410 -7.71 -19.64 14.73
N GLU A 411 -8.41 -20.05 15.81
CA GLU A 411 -7.95 -19.87 17.21
C GLU A 411 -6.54 -20.44 17.46
N LYS A 412 -6.16 -21.51 16.78
CA LYS A 412 -4.82 -22.14 16.87
C LYS A 412 -3.67 -21.21 16.38
N TYR A 413 -4.00 -20.18 15.60
CA TYR A 413 -3.03 -19.19 15.09
C TYR A 413 -2.93 -17.94 15.97
N MET A 414 -3.78 -17.84 17.00
CA MET A 414 -3.88 -16.68 17.89
C MET A 414 -2.98 -16.78 19.10
N ASP A 415 -1.99 -17.64 19.09
CA ASP A 415 -1.11 -17.88 20.22
C ASP A 415 0.06 -16.91 20.31
N LYS A 416 0.48 -16.62 21.46
CA LYS A 416 0.65 -16.99 22.89
C LYS A 416 1.83 -16.25 23.38
#